data_def1b3d63979b64c9770cf498d0ff87e
#
_entry.id   def1b3d63979b64c9770cf498d0ff87e
#
_cell.length_a   1.000
_cell.length_b   1.000
_cell.length_c   1.000
_cell.angle_alpha   90.00
_cell.angle_beta   90.00
_cell.angle_gamma   90.00
#
_symmetry.space_group_name_H-M   'P 1'
#
loop_
_entity.id
_entity.type
_entity.pdbx_description
1 polymer ?
#
loop_
_entity_poly.entity_id
_entity_poly.type
_entity_poly.pdbx_seq_one_letter_code
_entity_poly.pdbx_strand_id
1 'polypeptide(L)'
;MRLRDRLGDRVARQIKRQIKKQLAAGRFRARRFAFRPLRGNEAVVVMCLWNRPSRLSHILSMIDAQDAPHGVRLFLWNNTRLDHAGYLATLNEFAATGVLASVDIVRSPFNLGAIARFYWARRLAIHGYRGPVIVLDDDENVQPSFVSTALDHWRPKVLTAWWAFSITGGYWDRAPAEYGGRVDYAGTGGMVCGAEIFLDPRFFEDIPERFWSLDDIWLNYFAKQRGFGMAKLPVEIEFVMHETNHFHNNILLKEEFYNYLYP
;
A
#
# COMPACT_ATOMS: atom_id res chain seq x y z
N MET A 1 -6.25 -36.45 -9.74
CA MET A 1 -6.81 -35.09 -9.88
C MET A 1 -7.79 -35.10 -11.06
N ARG A 2 -9.09 -35.01 -10.78
CA ARG A 2 -10.17 -35.27 -11.77
C ARG A 2 -10.28 -34.12 -12.77
N LEU A 3 -10.74 -34.39 -14.00
CA LEU A 3 -10.92 -33.40 -15.10
C LEU A 3 -11.82 -32.21 -14.67
N ARG A 4 -12.82 -32.45 -13.81
CA ARG A 4 -13.70 -31.44 -13.24
C ARG A 4 -12.96 -30.41 -12.39
N ASP A 5 -11.94 -30.81 -11.60
CA ASP A 5 -11.15 -29.91 -10.77
C ASP A 5 -10.32 -28.95 -11.63
N ARG A 6 -9.74 -29.46 -12.73
CA ARG A 6 -8.96 -28.63 -13.68
C ARG A 6 -9.83 -27.62 -14.46
N LEU A 7 -11.08 -27.96 -14.76
CA LEU A 7 -12.03 -27.04 -15.42
C LEU A 7 -12.45 -25.94 -14.46
N GLY A 8 -12.75 -26.30 -13.20
CA GLY A 8 -13.07 -25.32 -12.15
C GLY A 8 -11.95 -24.34 -11.89
N ASP A 9 -10.70 -24.81 -11.83
CA ASP A 9 -9.51 -23.96 -11.64
C ASP A 9 -9.25 -23.01 -12.81
N ARG A 10 -9.54 -23.44 -14.06
CA ARG A 10 -9.41 -22.56 -15.23
C ARG A 10 -10.44 -21.44 -15.21
N VAL A 11 -11.69 -21.77 -14.90
CA VAL A 11 -12.79 -20.79 -14.80
C VAL A 11 -12.51 -19.81 -13.67
N ALA A 12 -12.09 -20.29 -12.49
CA ALA A 12 -11.74 -19.44 -11.37
C ALA A 12 -10.59 -18.46 -11.70
N ARG A 13 -9.54 -18.93 -12.39
CA ARG A 13 -8.45 -18.08 -12.84
C ARG A 13 -8.91 -17.03 -13.86
N GLN A 14 -9.80 -17.39 -14.78
CA GLN A 14 -10.34 -16.45 -15.76
C GLN A 14 -11.18 -15.37 -15.10
N ILE A 15 -12.02 -15.73 -14.11
CA ILE A 15 -12.83 -14.79 -13.32
C ILE A 15 -11.89 -13.83 -12.55
N LYS A 16 -10.90 -14.35 -11.84
CA LYS A 16 -9.92 -13.54 -11.12
C LYS A 16 -9.21 -12.55 -12.06
N ARG A 17 -8.81 -13.00 -13.25
CA ARG A 17 -8.18 -12.15 -14.26
C ARG A 17 -9.09 -11.01 -14.72
N GLN A 18 -10.39 -11.29 -14.95
CA GLN A 18 -11.36 -10.26 -15.32
C GLN A 18 -11.58 -9.26 -14.18
N ILE A 19 -11.71 -9.75 -12.95
CA ILE A 19 -11.82 -8.87 -11.77
C ILE A 19 -10.60 -7.95 -11.69
N LYS A 20 -9.37 -8.48 -11.81
CA LYS A 20 -8.14 -7.66 -11.79
C LYS A 20 -8.14 -6.57 -12.87
N LYS A 21 -8.58 -6.89 -14.09
CA LYS A 21 -8.71 -5.89 -15.15
C LYS A 21 -9.69 -4.77 -14.80
N GLN A 22 -10.83 -5.10 -14.16
CA GLN A 22 -11.77 -4.08 -13.69
C GLN A 22 -11.16 -3.21 -12.58
N LEU A 23 -10.45 -3.82 -11.64
CA LEU A 23 -9.75 -3.09 -10.57
C LEU A 23 -8.66 -2.17 -11.15
N ALA A 24 -7.86 -2.67 -12.10
CA ALA A 24 -6.84 -1.88 -12.79
C ALA A 24 -7.44 -0.75 -13.65
N ALA A 25 -8.68 -0.88 -14.11
CA ALA A 25 -9.44 0.19 -14.73
C ALA A 25 -10.09 1.16 -13.72
N GLY A 26 -9.81 1.03 -12.42
CA GLY A 26 -10.39 1.86 -11.35
C GLY A 26 -11.86 1.53 -11.04
N ARG A 27 -12.39 0.42 -11.55
CA ARG A 27 -13.80 0.03 -11.43
C ARG A 27 -14.00 -0.88 -10.22
N PHE A 28 -14.21 -0.27 -9.06
CA PHE A 28 -14.57 -0.96 -7.83
C PHE A 28 -15.47 -0.08 -6.97
N ARG A 29 -16.26 -0.70 -6.10
CA ARG A 29 -17.15 0.00 -5.17
C ARG A 29 -16.42 0.23 -3.85
N ALA A 30 -16.58 1.44 -3.31
CA ALA A 30 -16.09 1.81 -1.99
C ALA A 30 -17.23 2.42 -1.19
N ARG A 31 -17.15 2.30 0.12
CA ARG A 31 -17.98 3.05 1.05
C ARG A 31 -17.15 4.20 1.62
N ARG A 32 -17.71 5.41 1.59
CA ARG A 32 -17.09 6.61 2.14
C ARG A 32 -17.70 6.98 3.47
N PHE A 33 -16.82 7.35 4.39
CA PHE A 33 -17.12 8.00 5.67
C PHE A 33 -16.47 9.38 5.61
N ALA A 34 -17.29 10.44 5.64
CA ALA A 34 -16.82 11.81 5.59
C ALA A 34 -16.97 12.43 6.98
N PHE A 35 -15.89 13.02 7.47
CA PHE A 35 -15.85 13.67 8.79
C PHE A 35 -15.83 15.20 8.65
N ARG A 36 -15.37 15.69 7.51
CA ARG A 36 -15.37 17.12 7.15
C ARG A 36 -15.48 17.31 5.62
N PRO A 37 -15.83 18.53 5.15
CA PRO A 37 -15.83 18.85 3.73
C PRO A 37 -14.43 18.68 3.11
N LEU A 38 -14.36 18.06 1.93
CA LEU A 38 -13.11 17.88 1.18
C LEU A 38 -12.80 19.17 0.39
N ARG A 39 -11.53 19.56 0.40
CA ARG A 39 -11.02 20.75 -0.31
C ARG A 39 -10.22 20.38 -1.58
N GLY A 40 -9.85 19.10 -1.72
CA GLY A 40 -9.12 18.60 -2.90
C GLY A 40 -7.59 18.67 -2.78
N ASN A 41 -7.07 19.15 -1.66
CA ASN A 41 -5.64 19.25 -1.36
C ASN A 41 -5.21 18.45 -0.11
N GLU A 42 -6.08 17.57 0.37
CA GLU A 42 -5.78 16.69 1.49
C GLU A 42 -4.67 15.70 1.14
N ALA A 43 -3.86 15.33 2.12
CA ALA A 43 -2.88 14.26 1.98
C ALA A 43 -3.58 12.92 1.68
N VAL A 44 -3.05 12.18 0.72
CA VAL A 44 -3.57 10.87 0.32
C VAL A 44 -2.76 9.78 1.01
N VAL A 45 -3.42 9.01 1.87
CA VAL A 45 -2.85 7.82 2.53
C VAL A 45 -3.57 6.58 2.05
N VAL A 46 -2.83 5.56 1.60
CA VAL A 46 -3.36 4.27 1.16
C VAL A 46 -2.86 3.15 2.07
N MET A 47 -3.73 2.21 2.43
CA MET A 47 -3.41 1.11 3.35
C MET A 47 -4.18 -0.15 2.99
N CYS A 48 -3.54 -1.32 3.14
CA CYS A 48 -4.24 -2.61 3.18
C CYS A 48 -4.62 -2.94 4.62
N LEU A 49 -5.82 -3.51 4.80
CA LEU A 49 -6.24 -4.11 6.05
C LEU A 49 -6.29 -5.63 5.89
N TRP A 50 -5.69 -6.34 6.83
CA TRP A 50 -5.74 -7.79 6.81
C TRP A 50 -5.66 -8.40 8.20
N ASN A 51 -6.75 -9.06 8.62
CA ASN A 51 -6.80 -9.90 9.84
C ASN A 51 -6.53 -9.18 11.16
N ARG A 52 -6.70 -7.84 11.21
CA ARG A 52 -6.47 -7.00 12.41
C ARG A 52 -7.63 -6.02 12.64
N PRO A 53 -8.91 -6.49 12.78
CA PRO A 53 -10.04 -5.59 12.91
C PRO A 53 -9.97 -4.73 14.19
N SER A 54 -9.37 -5.22 15.27
CA SER A 54 -9.20 -4.50 16.53
C SER A 54 -8.29 -3.27 16.42
N ARG A 55 -7.36 -3.26 15.44
CA ARG A 55 -6.45 -2.12 15.25
C ARG A 55 -7.07 -0.92 14.56
N LEU A 56 -8.19 -1.07 13.87
CA LEU A 56 -8.71 0.04 13.05
C LEU A 56 -8.99 1.29 13.87
N SER A 57 -9.54 1.17 15.09
CA SER A 57 -9.79 2.32 15.95
C SER A 57 -8.50 3.10 16.28
N HIS A 58 -7.42 2.37 16.60
CA HIS A 58 -6.10 2.97 16.85
C HIS A 58 -5.54 3.65 15.58
N ILE A 59 -5.63 2.99 14.43
CA ILE A 59 -5.18 3.54 13.14
C ILE A 59 -5.91 4.84 12.82
N LEU A 60 -7.23 4.88 13.00
CA LEU A 60 -8.01 6.10 12.76
C LEU A 60 -7.59 7.24 13.67
N SER A 61 -7.40 6.96 14.97
CA SER A 61 -6.93 7.97 15.94
C SER A 61 -5.52 8.45 15.62
N MET A 62 -4.63 7.56 15.25
CA MET A 62 -3.26 7.88 14.85
C MET A 62 -3.20 8.77 13.59
N ILE A 63 -4.03 8.49 12.59
CA ILE A 63 -4.13 9.31 11.37
C ILE A 63 -4.84 10.64 11.66
N ASP A 64 -5.83 10.65 12.53
CA ASP A 64 -6.55 11.88 12.92
C ASP A 64 -5.67 12.85 13.73
N ALA A 65 -4.66 12.32 14.43
CA ALA A 65 -3.69 13.09 15.21
C ALA A 65 -2.45 13.57 14.42
N GLN A 66 -2.41 13.36 13.10
CA GLN A 66 -1.27 13.76 12.27
C GLN A 66 -1.17 15.29 12.13
N ASP A 67 0.05 15.80 11.91
CA ASP A 67 0.30 17.17 11.49
C ASP A 67 0.11 17.28 9.97
N ALA A 68 -1.12 17.59 9.56
CA ALA A 68 -1.50 17.70 8.16
C ALA A 68 -2.49 18.87 7.97
N PRO A 69 -2.00 20.09 7.72
CA PRO A 69 -2.82 21.32 7.76
C PRO A 69 -3.99 21.32 6.78
N HIS A 70 -3.90 20.54 5.70
CA HIS A 70 -4.98 20.42 4.71
C HIS A 70 -5.90 19.21 4.97
N GLY A 71 -5.61 18.41 6.00
CA GLY A 71 -6.34 17.19 6.31
C GLY A 71 -5.81 15.96 5.58
N VAL A 72 -6.35 14.81 5.96
CA VAL A 72 -5.97 13.49 5.42
C VAL A 72 -7.18 12.77 4.85
N ARG A 73 -7.02 12.19 3.67
CA ARG A 73 -7.93 11.19 3.11
C ARG A 73 -7.29 9.82 3.21
N LEU A 74 -7.91 8.93 3.98
CA LEU A 74 -7.45 7.57 4.17
C LEU A 74 -8.21 6.61 3.24
N PHE A 75 -7.47 5.85 2.44
CA PHE A 75 -8.01 4.88 1.51
C PHE A 75 -7.64 3.47 1.94
N LEU A 76 -8.63 2.72 2.40
CA LEU A 76 -8.49 1.40 2.95
C LEU A 76 -8.88 0.32 1.93
N TRP A 77 -8.04 -0.70 1.80
CA TRP A 77 -8.35 -1.90 1.05
C TRP A 77 -8.41 -3.10 1.99
N ASN A 78 -9.63 -3.56 2.29
CA ASN A 78 -9.82 -4.71 3.17
C ASN A 78 -9.71 -6.02 2.38
N ASN A 79 -8.65 -6.78 2.61
CA ASN A 79 -8.39 -8.08 2.01
C ASN A 79 -9.13 -9.24 2.70
N THR A 80 -9.72 -9.02 3.91
CA THR A 80 -10.43 -10.04 4.68
C THR A 80 -11.94 -9.79 4.67
N ARG A 81 -12.67 -10.55 3.88
CA ARG A 81 -14.12 -10.36 3.73
C ARG A 81 -14.91 -10.55 5.03
N LEU A 82 -14.45 -11.44 5.89
CA LEU A 82 -15.12 -11.78 7.15
C LEU A 82 -15.11 -10.59 8.13
N ASP A 83 -14.03 -9.83 8.19
CA ASP A 83 -13.86 -8.70 9.11
C ASP A 83 -14.55 -7.41 8.63
N HIS A 84 -15.12 -7.42 7.41
CA HIS A 84 -15.61 -6.18 6.81
C HIS A 84 -16.72 -5.50 7.61
N ALA A 85 -17.62 -6.27 8.20
CA ALA A 85 -18.69 -5.73 9.04
C ALA A 85 -18.14 -5.05 10.30
N GLY A 86 -17.11 -5.64 10.92
CA GLY A 86 -16.41 -5.07 12.09
C GLY A 86 -15.72 -3.74 11.73
N TYR A 87 -15.00 -3.71 10.60
CA TYR A 87 -14.40 -2.44 10.12
C TYR A 87 -15.46 -1.35 9.87
N LEU A 88 -16.61 -1.70 9.29
CA LEU A 88 -17.69 -0.74 9.07
C LEU A 88 -18.29 -0.25 10.39
N ALA A 89 -18.45 -1.10 11.40
CA ALA A 89 -18.93 -0.72 12.73
C ALA A 89 -17.97 0.31 13.36
N THR A 90 -16.68 0.00 13.41
CA THR A 90 -15.65 0.94 13.91
C THR A 90 -15.69 2.29 13.19
N LEU A 91 -15.83 2.29 11.85
CA LEU A 91 -15.91 3.52 11.06
C LEU A 91 -17.18 4.34 11.30
N ASN A 92 -18.31 3.68 11.58
CA ASN A 92 -19.55 4.37 11.95
C ASN A 92 -19.51 5.02 13.34
N GLU A 93 -18.76 4.41 14.27
CA GLU A 93 -18.63 4.88 15.65
C GLU A 93 -17.53 5.93 15.81
N PHE A 94 -16.58 5.99 14.88
CA PHE A 94 -15.45 6.91 14.97
C PHE A 94 -15.88 8.37 14.74
N ALA A 95 -15.49 9.24 15.66
CA ALA A 95 -15.69 10.68 15.58
C ALA A 95 -14.32 11.37 15.40
N ALA A 96 -14.03 11.83 14.20
CA ALA A 96 -12.79 12.57 13.91
C ALA A 96 -12.84 13.96 14.56
N THR A 97 -11.81 14.31 15.32
CA THR A 97 -11.63 15.61 15.97
C THR A 97 -10.40 16.35 15.45
N GLY A 98 -9.53 15.65 14.76
CA GLY A 98 -8.26 16.13 14.26
C GLY A 98 -8.27 16.39 12.72
N VAL A 99 -7.32 15.81 11.99
CA VAL A 99 -7.09 16.08 10.57
C VAL A 99 -7.74 15.08 9.60
N LEU A 100 -8.29 13.98 10.07
CA LEU A 100 -8.92 12.97 9.22
C LEU A 100 -10.19 13.51 8.55
N ALA A 101 -10.10 13.76 7.24
CA ALA A 101 -11.20 14.34 6.48
C ALA A 101 -12.19 13.29 5.96
N SER A 102 -11.68 12.16 5.50
CA SER A 102 -12.52 11.03 5.06
C SER A 102 -11.78 9.70 5.09
N VAL A 103 -12.57 8.63 5.18
CA VAL A 103 -12.11 7.26 4.96
C VAL A 103 -12.94 6.65 3.84
N ASP A 104 -12.26 6.13 2.82
CA ASP A 104 -12.87 5.35 1.76
C ASP A 104 -12.43 3.88 1.90
N ILE A 105 -13.35 2.93 2.11
CA ILE A 105 -13.02 1.52 2.30
C ILE A 105 -13.59 0.62 1.19
N VAL A 106 -12.76 -0.28 0.67
CA VAL A 106 -13.15 -1.33 -0.28
C VAL A 106 -13.19 -2.68 0.43
N ARG A 107 -14.22 -3.45 0.15
CA ARG A 107 -14.27 -4.89 0.45
C ARG A 107 -13.71 -5.64 -0.74
N SER A 108 -12.53 -6.23 -0.58
CA SER A 108 -11.90 -7.03 -1.63
C SER A 108 -12.75 -8.24 -2.03
N PRO A 109 -12.83 -8.60 -3.31
CA PRO A 109 -13.52 -9.82 -3.74
C PRO A 109 -12.82 -11.10 -3.25
N PHE A 110 -11.50 -11.05 -3.08
CA PHE A 110 -10.62 -12.08 -2.51
C PHE A 110 -9.33 -11.42 -2.03
N ASN A 111 -8.48 -12.13 -1.30
CA ASN A 111 -7.19 -11.58 -0.88
C ASN A 111 -6.29 -11.36 -2.12
N LEU A 112 -5.97 -10.10 -2.37
CA LEU A 112 -5.11 -9.64 -3.47
C LEU A 112 -3.66 -9.38 -3.02
N GLY A 113 -3.35 -9.61 -1.73
CA GLY A 113 -2.05 -9.24 -1.16
C GLY A 113 -1.89 -7.73 -0.96
N ALA A 114 -0.69 -7.32 -0.61
CA ALA A 114 -0.37 -5.93 -0.28
C ALA A 114 -0.47 -4.99 -1.48
N ILE A 115 -0.31 -5.48 -2.71
CA ILE A 115 -0.46 -4.70 -3.95
C ILE A 115 -1.85 -4.06 -4.08
N ALA A 116 -2.85 -4.57 -3.36
CA ALA A 116 -4.24 -4.12 -3.47
C ALA A 116 -4.43 -2.63 -3.13
N ARG A 117 -3.65 -2.07 -2.21
CA ARG A 117 -3.70 -0.63 -1.85
C ARG A 117 -3.41 0.28 -3.04
N PHE A 118 -2.60 -0.17 -4.00
CA PHE A 118 -2.23 0.63 -5.18
C PHE A 118 -3.35 0.72 -6.23
N TYR A 119 -4.41 -0.09 -6.16
CA TYR A 119 -5.60 0.16 -6.97
C TYR A 119 -6.28 1.49 -6.60
N TRP A 120 -6.17 1.94 -5.34
CA TRP A 120 -6.59 3.28 -4.95
C TRP A 120 -5.74 4.37 -5.59
N ALA A 121 -4.42 4.25 -5.50
CA ALA A 121 -3.49 5.20 -6.12
C ALA A 121 -3.73 5.28 -7.64
N ARG A 122 -3.92 4.12 -8.31
CA ARG A 122 -4.27 4.08 -9.73
C ARG A 122 -5.60 4.77 -10.03
N ARG A 123 -6.65 4.48 -9.24
CA ARG A 123 -7.96 5.12 -9.45
C ARG A 123 -7.86 6.63 -9.34
N LEU A 124 -7.15 7.13 -8.33
CA LEU A 124 -6.90 8.56 -8.17
C LEU A 124 -6.12 9.13 -9.38
N ALA A 125 -5.06 8.44 -9.81
CA ALA A 125 -4.26 8.85 -10.95
C ALA A 125 -5.04 8.87 -12.28
N ILE A 126 -5.89 7.90 -12.54
CA ILE A 126 -6.77 7.86 -13.71
C ILE A 126 -7.75 9.06 -13.70
N HIS A 127 -8.20 9.50 -12.52
CA HIS A 127 -9.07 10.67 -12.36
C HIS A 127 -8.31 12.00 -12.25
N GLY A 128 -7.05 12.01 -12.64
CA GLY A 128 -6.27 13.25 -12.76
C GLY A 128 -5.38 13.62 -11.58
N TYR A 129 -5.40 12.85 -10.48
CA TYR A 129 -4.49 13.11 -9.36
C TYR A 129 -3.04 12.81 -9.75
N ARG A 130 -2.13 13.77 -9.47
CA ARG A 130 -0.68 13.68 -9.77
C ARG A 130 0.20 13.93 -8.56
N GLY A 131 -0.41 14.10 -7.41
CA GLY A 131 0.29 14.39 -6.15
C GLY A 131 0.89 13.16 -5.47
N PRO A 132 1.44 13.38 -4.27
CA PRO A 132 2.01 12.35 -3.43
C PRO A 132 0.96 11.35 -2.93
N VAL A 133 1.35 10.08 -2.89
CA VAL A 133 0.61 9.00 -2.23
C VAL A 133 1.49 8.46 -1.11
N ILE A 134 1.00 8.55 0.11
CA ILE A 134 1.63 7.99 1.30
C ILE A 134 1.10 6.57 1.48
N VAL A 135 2.02 5.63 1.72
CA VAL A 135 1.72 4.22 1.88
C VAL A 135 2.09 3.80 3.30
N LEU A 136 1.12 3.22 4.02
CA LEU A 136 1.30 2.65 5.35
C LEU A 136 0.78 1.22 5.40
N ASP A 137 1.34 0.43 6.32
CA ASP A 137 0.83 -0.89 6.67
C ASP A 137 -0.07 -0.82 7.92
N ASP A 138 -0.99 -1.78 8.09
CA ASP A 138 -1.93 -1.80 9.21
C ASP A 138 -1.29 -2.28 10.53
N ASP A 139 0.01 -2.58 10.53
CA ASP A 139 0.83 -2.93 11.69
C ASP A 139 1.95 -1.91 11.99
N GLU A 140 1.81 -0.70 11.49
CA GLU A 140 2.74 0.39 11.74
C GLU A 140 2.13 1.45 12.66
N ASN A 141 2.93 1.91 13.62
CA ASN A 141 2.65 3.10 14.42
C ASN A 141 3.60 4.22 13.99
N VAL A 142 3.04 5.38 13.66
CA VAL A 142 3.79 6.54 13.19
C VAL A 142 3.63 7.74 14.12
N GLN A 143 4.65 8.59 14.17
CA GLN A 143 4.63 9.83 14.93
C GLN A 143 3.66 10.85 14.31
N PRO A 144 3.16 11.83 15.09
CA PRO A 144 2.25 12.85 14.57
C PRO A 144 2.78 13.67 13.38
N SER A 145 4.10 13.83 13.27
CA SER A 145 4.75 14.54 12.16
C SER A 145 4.97 13.68 10.90
N PHE A 146 4.55 12.42 10.89
CA PHE A 146 4.84 11.52 9.77
C PHE A 146 4.29 12.01 8.44
N VAL A 147 3.02 12.45 8.41
CA VAL A 147 2.38 12.90 7.16
C VAL A 147 3.04 14.18 6.63
N SER A 148 3.29 15.18 7.47
CA SER A 148 3.99 16.41 7.07
C SER A 148 5.40 16.11 6.58
N THR A 149 6.17 15.29 7.31
CA THR A 149 7.52 14.88 6.91
C THR A 149 7.52 14.13 5.57
N ALA A 150 6.58 13.22 5.35
CA ALA A 150 6.46 12.49 4.09
C ALA A 150 6.18 13.45 2.91
N LEU A 151 5.28 14.42 3.10
CA LEU A 151 4.98 15.42 2.08
C LEU A 151 6.17 16.34 1.78
N ASP A 152 6.91 16.78 2.79
CA ASP A 152 8.08 17.64 2.65
C ASP A 152 9.24 16.95 1.91
N HIS A 153 9.33 15.62 2.04
CA HIS A 153 10.36 14.79 1.40
C HIS A 153 9.91 14.16 0.08
N TRP A 154 8.63 14.31 -0.30
CA TRP A 154 8.18 13.85 -1.59
C TRP A 154 8.85 14.61 -2.74
N ARG A 155 9.29 13.88 -3.74
CA ARG A 155 9.81 14.42 -5.01
C ARG A 155 9.24 13.62 -6.18
N PRO A 156 8.94 14.28 -7.33
CA PRO A 156 8.52 13.58 -8.54
C PRO A 156 9.53 12.50 -8.95
N LYS A 157 9.03 11.33 -9.33
CA LYS A 157 9.83 10.17 -9.74
C LYS A 157 10.84 9.70 -8.69
N VAL A 158 10.52 9.85 -7.41
CA VAL A 158 11.32 9.28 -6.32
C VAL A 158 10.41 8.48 -5.40
N LEU A 159 10.84 7.27 -5.05
CA LEU A 159 10.27 6.49 -3.94
C LEU A 159 11.04 6.88 -2.68
N THR A 160 10.39 7.55 -1.75
CA THR A 160 11.01 7.96 -0.49
C THR A 160 10.41 7.13 0.65
N ALA A 161 11.21 6.28 1.30
CA ALA A 161 10.73 5.33 2.29
C ALA A 161 11.55 5.34 3.58
N TRP A 162 10.87 5.08 4.70
CA TRP A 162 11.54 4.83 5.98
C TRP A 162 12.33 3.53 5.93
N TRP A 163 11.75 2.43 5.45
CA TRP A 163 12.40 1.13 5.32
C TRP A 163 13.23 1.08 4.03
N ALA A 164 14.44 1.67 4.08
CA ALA A 164 15.30 1.87 2.92
C ALA A 164 16.67 1.20 3.11
N PHE A 165 17.20 0.59 2.04
CA PHE A 165 18.45 -0.17 2.07
C PHE A 165 19.32 0.13 0.86
N SER A 166 20.64 0.03 1.06
CA SER A 166 21.62 -0.21 0.00
C SER A 166 21.79 -1.71 -0.21
N ILE A 167 21.88 -2.17 -1.46
CA ILE A 167 22.04 -3.58 -1.84
C ILE A 167 23.39 -3.73 -2.55
N THR A 168 24.19 -4.70 -2.14
CA THR A 168 25.51 -4.97 -2.72
C THR A 168 25.60 -6.29 -3.48
N GLY A 169 24.61 -7.16 -3.32
CA GLY A 169 24.56 -8.49 -3.96
C GLY A 169 23.11 -8.95 -4.12
N GLY A 170 22.76 -10.08 -3.50
CA GLY A 170 21.39 -10.60 -3.47
C GLY A 170 20.46 -9.78 -2.57
N TYR A 171 19.18 -10.16 -2.55
CA TYR A 171 18.16 -9.44 -1.78
C TYR A 171 18.52 -9.24 -0.29
N TRP A 172 19.21 -10.23 0.29
CA TRP A 172 19.58 -10.21 1.71
C TRP A 172 20.95 -9.56 1.97
N ASP A 173 21.77 -9.32 0.91
CA ASP A 173 23.06 -8.61 1.00
C ASP A 173 22.81 -7.11 1.02
N ARG A 174 22.18 -6.64 2.09
CA ARG A 174 21.73 -5.26 2.21
C ARG A 174 22.05 -4.67 3.58
N ALA A 175 22.31 -3.36 3.60
CA ALA A 175 22.48 -2.58 4.80
C ALA A 175 21.44 -1.45 4.87
N PRO A 176 20.97 -1.05 6.07
CA PRO A 176 20.11 0.12 6.21
C PRO A 176 20.76 1.34 5.54
N ALA A 177 19.97 2.07 4.77
CA ALA A 177 20.44 3.30 4.13
C ALA A 177 20.43 4.47 5.11
N GLU A 178 21.47 5.29 5.06
CA GLU A 178 21.53 6.55 5.79
C GLU A 178 20.75 7.63 5.03
N TYR A 179 20.30 8.66 5.78
CA TYR A 179 19.65 9.82 5.18
C TYR A 179 20.63 10.57 4.27
N GLY A 180 20.21 10.84 3.03
CA GLY A 180 21.08 11.43 1.99
C GLY A 180 22.09 10.45 1.37
N GLY A 181 22.16 9.20 1.85
CA GLY A 181 23.00 8.15 1.30
C GLY A 181 22.39 7.43 0.09
N ARG A 182 23.13 6.44 -0.42
CA ARG A 182 22.65 5.57 -1.51
C ARG A 182 21.48 4.69 -1.05
N VAL A 183 20.42 4.67 -1.84
CA VAL A 183 19.26 3.80 -1.64
C VAL A 183 19.03 2.97 -2.89
N ASP A 184 19.05 1.65 -2.75
CA ASP A 184 18.76 0.69 -3.82
C ASP A 184 17.40 0.02 -3.68
N TYR A 185 16.78 0.13 -2.49
CA TYR A 185 15.51 -0.47 -2.16
C TYR A 185 14.73 0.39 -1.18
N ALA A 186 13.46 0.64 -1.48
CA ALA A 186 12.50 1.39 -0.68
C ALA A 186 11.30 0.50 -0.34
N GLY A 187 11.15 0.12 0.93
CA GLY A 187 10.00 -0.67 1.41
C GLY A 187 8.70 0.13 1.34
N THR A 188 7.58 -0.55 1.15
CA THR A 188 6.28 0.09 0.95
C THR A 188 5.59 0.52 2.24
N GLY A 189 5.99 0.00 3.39
CA GLY A 189 5.57 0.53 4.69
C GLY A 189 6.29 1.84 5.01
N GLY A 190 5.57 2.89 5.42
CA GLY A 190 6.16 4.20 5.71
C GLY A 190 6.82 4.85 4.50
N MET A 191 6.14 4.88 3.35
CA MET A 191 6.67 5.39 2.08
C MET A 191 5.80 6.52 1.53
N VAL A 192 6.42 7.43 0.76
CA VAL A 192 5.73 8.37 -0.11
C VAL A 192 6.27 8.25 -1.54
N CYS A 193 5.36 8.24 -2.52
CA CYS A 193 5.69 8.23 -3.95
C CYS A 193 4.67 9.04 -4.75
N GLY A 194 4.98 9.34 -6.01
CA GLY A 194 4.01 10.00 -6.89
C GLY A 194 2.96 9.03 -7.43
N ALA A 195 1.73 9.50 -7.58
CA ALA A 195 0.63 8.70 -8.12
C ALA A 195 0.85 8.28 -9.59
N GLU A 196 1.70 8.99 -10.32
CA GLU A 196 1.95 8.79 -11.74
C GLU A 196 2.49 7.39 -12.09
N ILE A 197 3.24 6.74 -11.19
CA ILE A 197 3.79 5.40 -11.41
C ILE A 197 2.68 4.36 -11.62
N PHE A 198 1.51 4.59 -11.01
CA PHE A 198 0.36 3.68 -11.09
C PHE A 198 -0.51 3.92 -12.33
N LEU A 199 -0.20 4.89 -13.19
CA LEU A 199 -0.90 5.07 -14.47
C LEU A 199 -0.58 3.97 -15.48
N ASP A 200 0.57 3.34 -15.38
CA ASP A 200 0.92 2.22 -16.24
C ASP A 200 0.20 0.94 -15.78
N PRO A 201 -0.73 0.37 -16.59
CA PRO A 201 -1.48 -0.82 -16.20
C PRO A 201 -0.60 -2.05 -15.99
N ARG A 202 0.59 -2.08 -16.58
CA ARG A 202 1.56 -3.18 -16.44
C ARG A 202 2.00 -3.39 -15.00
N PHE A 203 1.93 -2.36 -14.14
CA PHE A 203 2.17 -2.52 -12.71
C PHE A 203 1.27 -3.61 -12.08
N PHE A 204 0.03 -3.72 -12.55
CA PHE A 204 -0.96 -4.68 -12.03
C PHE A 204 -1.09 -5.95 -12.87
N GLU A 205 -0.66 -5.92 -14.12
CA GLU A 205 -0.83 -6.99 -15.11
C GLU A 205 0.39 -7.92 -15.15
N ASP A 206 1.59 -7.38 -15.01
CA ASP A 206 2.84 -8.12 -15.23
C ASP A 206 3.36 -8.83 -13.98
N ILE A 207 2.90 -8.45 -12.77
CA ILE A 207 3.30 -9.14 -11.55
C ILE A 207 2.67 -10.55 -11.49
N PRO A 208 3.46 -11.63 -11.33
CA PRO A 208 2.92 -12.97 -11.18
C PRO A 208 2.09 -13.11 -9.90
N GLU A 209 0.95 -13.83 -9.99
CA GLU A 209 -0.04 -13.94 -8.89
C GLU A 209 0.58 -14.40 -7.57
N ARG A 210 1.54 -15.32 -7.62
CA ARG A 210 2.21 -15.86 -6.43
C ARG A 210 3.02 -14.82 -5.63
N PHE A 211 3.34 -13.66 -6.25
CA PHE A 211 4.16 -12.61 -5.65
C PHE A 211 3.36 -11.36 -5.25
N TRP A 212 2.02 -11.39 -5.29
CA TRP A 212 1.20 -10.21 -4.97
C TRP A 212 1.36 -9.68 -3.54
N SER A 213 1.85 -10.50 -2.63
CA SER A 213 2.19 -10.07 -1.26
C SER A 213 3.54 -9.37 -1.16
N LEU A 214 4.33 -9.37 -2.24
CA LEU A 214 5.67 -8.80 -2.30
C LEU A 214 5.65 -7.53 -3.18
N ASP A 215 4.70 -6.66 -2.90
CA ASP A 215 4.49 -5.41 -3.62
C ASP A 215 5.68 -4.45 -3.51
N ASP A 216 6.43 -4.54 -2.42
CA ASP A 216 7.65 -3.81 -2.17
C ASP A 216 8.75 -4.13 -3.20
N ILE A 217 9.07 -5.41 -3.41
CA ILE A 217 10.07 -5.85 -4.41
C ILE A 217 9.60 -5.46 -5.81
N TRP A 218 8.31 -5.70 -6.11
CA TRP A 218 7.73 -5.34 -7.40
C TRP A 218 7.78 -3.85 -7.69
N LEU A 219 7.36 -3.02 -6.75
CA LEU A 219 7.34 -1.56 -6.92
C LEU A 219 8.76 -1.03 -7.17
N ASN A 220 9.75 -1.52 -6.44
CA ASN A 220 11.15 -1.13 -6.63
C ASN A 220 11.65 -1.48 -8.03
N TYR A 221 11.42 -2.72 -8.49
CA TYR A 221 11.79 -3.13 -9.85
C TYR A 221 11.08 -2.28 -10.91
N PHE A 222 9.75 -2.14 -10.78
CA PHE A 222 8.94 -1.40 -11.73
C PHE A 222 9.32 0.08 -11.81
N ALA A 223 9.65 0.70 -10.68
CA ALA A 223 10.13 2.07 -10.58
C ALA A 223 11.50 2.26 -11.25
N LYS A 224 12.45 1.38 -10.96
CA LYS A 224 13.80 1.42 -11.58
C LYS A 224 13.73 1.34 -13.09
N GLN A 225 12.89 0.45 -13.64
CA GLN A 225 12.70 0.31 -15.10
C GLN A 225 12.13 1.59 -15.75
N ARG A 226 11.63 2.54 -14.96
CA ARG A 226 11.03 3.82 -15.40
C ARG A 226 11.85 5.04 -15.01
N GLY A 227 13.08 4.82 -14.53
CA GLY A 227 14.00 5.90 -14.18
C GLY A 227 13.61 6.64 -12.88
N PHE A 228 12.88 5.97 -11.97
CA PHE A 228 12.63 6.52 -10.64
C PHE A 228 13.87 6.36 -9.76
N GLY A 229 14.16 7.39 -8.99
CA GLY A 229 15.13 7.33 -7.88
C GLY A 229 14.51 6.77 -6.62
N MET A 230 15.37 6.53 -5.62
CA MET A 230 14.98 6.10 -4.28
C MET A 230 15.68 6.95 -3.23
N ALA A 231 15.00 7.23 -2.12
CA ALA A 231 15.54 8.02 -1.02
C ALA A 231 15.09 7.47 0.33
N LYS A 232 15.86 7.77 1.37
CA LYS A 232 15.52 7.50 2.77
C LYS A 232 14.61 8.60 3.31
N LEU A 233 13.49 8.20 3.93
CA LEU A 233 12.63 9.10 4.69
C LEU A 233 13.13 9.18 6.14
N PRO A 234 13.40 10.39 6.69
CA PRO A 234 13.94 10.55 8.04
C PRO A 234 12.82 10.56 9.09
N VAL A 235 12.18 9.45 9.27
CA VAL A 235 11.13 9.20 10.28
C VAL A 235 11.42 7.91 11.02
N GLU A 236 10.77 7.73 12.18
CA GLU A 236 10.77 6.48 12.91
C GLU A 236 9.38 5.86 12.89
N ILE A 237 9.33 4.56 12.66
CA ILE A 237 8.10 3.76 12.65
C ILE A 237 8.27 2.57 13.58
N GLU A 238 7.27 2.34 14.42
CA GLU A 238 7.21 1.20 15.29
C GLU A 238 6.34 0.10 14.67
N PHE A 239 6.90 -1.10 14.53
CA PHE A 239 6.13 -2.27 14.12
C PHE A 239 5.40 -2.91 15.28
N VAL A 240 4.15 -3.29 15.07
CA VAL A 240 3.33 -4.03 16.04
C VAL A 240 3.59 -5.53 15.86
N MET A 241 4.73 -5.99 16.39
CA MET A 241 5.25 -7.34 16.14
C MET A 241 4.38 -8.47 16.69
N HIS A 242 3.70 -8.26 17.81
CA HIS A 242 2.88 -9.29 18.47
C HIS A 242 1.55 -9.56 17.76
N GLU A 243 1.11 -8.64 16.90
CA GLU A 243 -0.10 -8.80 16.08
C GLU A 243 0.22 -9.18 14.63
N THR A 244 1.49 -9.27 14.28
CA THR A 244 1.87 -9.62 12.91
C THR A 244 1.47 -11.03 12.58
N ASN A 245 0.70 -11.19 11.54
CA ASN A 245 0.50 -12.50 10.95
C ASN A 245 1.77 -12.94 10.27
N HIS A 246 2.34 -13.94 10.86
CA HIS A 246 3.60 -14.56 10.58
C HIS A 246 3.69 -15.08 9.15
N PHE A 247 4.00 -14.23 8.18
CA PHE A 247 4.44 -14.64 6.85
C PHE A 247 5.92 -15.08 6.90
N HIS A 248 6.28 -15.91 7.85
CA HIS A 248 7.62 -16.50 7.92
C HIS A 248 8.02 -17.23 6.64
N ASN A 249 7.04 -17.72 5.88
CA ASN A 249 7.27 -18.36 4.59
C ASN A 249 7.67 -17.37 3.46
N ASN A 250 7.60 -16.07 3.69
CA ASN A 250 7.96 -15.08 2.66
C ASN A 250 9.47 -14.88 2.49
N ILE A 251 10.31 -15.36 3.39
CA ILE A 251 11.77 -15.17 3.30
C ILE A 251 12.31 -15.75 2.00
N LEU A 252 12.03 -17.03 1.75
CA LEU A 252 12.44 -17.72 0.51
C LEU A 252 11.74 -17.13 -0.72
N LEU A 253 10.48 -16.76 -0.59
CA LEU A 253 9.70 -16.18 -1.67
C LEU A 253 10.23 -14.80 -2.09
N LYS A 254 10.75 -13.99 -1.15
CA LYS A 254 11.37 -12.68 -1.43
C LYS A 254 12.63 -12.85 -2.25
N GLU A 255 13.51 -13.75 -1.86
CA GLU A 255 14.74 -14.05 -2.59
C GLU A 255 14.43 -14.62 -3.99
N GLU A 256 13.50 -15.57 -4.07
CA GLU A 256 13.06 -16.13 -5.35
C GLU A 256 12.53 -15.04 -6.29
N PHE A 257 11.69 -14.12 -5.77
CA PHE A 257 11.13 -13.06 -6.59
C PHE A 257 12.19 -12.05 -7.01
N TYR A 258 13.09 -11.68 -6.12
CA TYR A 258 14.20 -10.79 -6.45
C TYR A 258 15.08 -11.37 -7.56
N ASN A 259 15.48 -12.64 -7.44
CA ASN A 259 16.28 -13.34 -8.46
C ASN A 259 15.53 -13.53 -9.80
N TYR A 260 14.19 -13.68 -9.74
CA TYR A 260 13.36 -13.71 -10.96
C TYR A 260 13.36 -12.37 -11.70
N LEU A 261 13.42 -11.25 -11.00
CA LEU A 261 13.39 -9.90 -11.57
C LEU A 261 14.79 -9.39 -11.98
N TYR A 262 15.83 -9.87 -11.30
CA TYR A 262 17.25 -9.50 -11.53
C TYR A 262 18.07 -10.76 -11.78
N PRO A 263 17.90 -11.41 -12.96
CA PRO A 263 18.58 -12.66 -13.29
C PRO A 263 20.11 -12.53 -13.46
#